data_76a9682c5fe4b5d1faa7c669c9d6c14e
#
_entry.id   76a9682c5fe4b5d1faa7c669c9d6c14e
#
_cell.length_a   1.000
_cell.length_b   1.000
_cell.length_c   1.000
_cell.angle_alpha   90.00
_cell.angle_beta   90.00
_cell.angle_gamma   90.00
#
_symmetry.space_group_name_H-M   'P 1'
#
loop_
_entity.id
_entity.type
_entity.pdbx_description
1 polymer ?
#
loop_
_entity_poly.entity_id
_entity_poly.type
_entity_poly.pdbx_seq_one_letter_code
_entity_poly.pdbx_strand_id
1 'polypeptide(L)'
;GSPGIVKAEQWGLETMKKSGADQAWLQECLVPHWIRGGVDFAQANYTVPAAVTKNMIPKNKPLDIVALGNSMGSGPKGISAPVLLVNSFDELEAKKDQVKGKIVFYNYRFNDTYVSTFNAYRDAGQYRGQGPSRAAKYGAIGVIVRSLSHAVDNNPHTGATRYDSAFPKIPAAAIGLRDADWLSEQLQKSGVQVSMKTNGKSL
;
A
#
# COMPACT_ATOMS: atom_id res chain seq x y z
N GLY A 1 -8.66 -15.04 -11.97
CA GLY A 1 -8.47 -16.38 -11.49
C GLY A 1 -7.12 -16.99 -11.89
N SER A 2 -6.57 -17.80 -11.03
CA SER A 2 -5.37 -18.61 -11.32
C SER A 2 -5.78 -20.06 -11.64
N PRO A 3 -4.93 -20.86 -12.31
CA PRO A 3 -5.22 -22.29 -12.48
C PRO A 3 -5.46 -23.02 -11.16
N GLY A 4 -4.91 -22.54 -10.07
CA GLY A 4 -5.13 -23.07 -8.73
C GLY A 4 -6.54 -22.81 -8.20
N ILE A 5 -7.13 -21.64 -8.45
CA ILE A 5 -8.50 -21.34 -8.00
C ILE A 5 -9.51 -22.19 -8.75
N VAL A 6 -9.33 -22.43 -10.05
CA VAL A 6 -10.21 -23.31 -10.84
C VAL A 6 -10.24 -24.72 -10.26
N LYS A 7 -9.08 -25.26 -9.87
CA LYS A 7 -9.00 -26.56 -9.18
C LYS A 7 -9.73 -26.56 -7.84
N ALA A 8 -9.59 -25.46 -7.07
CA ALA A 8 -10.27 -25.33 -5.77
C ALA A 8 -11.80 -25.23 -5.93
N GLU A 9 -12.28 -24.53 -6.95
CA GLU A 9 -13.71 -24.45 -7.28
C GLU A 9 -14.29 -25.84 -7.63
N GLN A 10 -13.60 -26.61 -8.47
CA GLN A 10 -14.02 -27.98 -8.80
C GLN A 10 -14.00 -28.91 -7.59
N TRP A 11 -12.93 -28.83 -6.77
CA TRP A 11 -12.86 -29.57 -5.51
C TRP A 11 -14.02 -29.21 -4.57
N GLY A 12 -14.35 -27.94 -4.45
CA GLY A 12 -15.47 -27.44 -3.63
C GLY A 12 -16.80 -28.01 -4.11
N LEU A 13 -17.07 -27.96 -5.43
CA LEU A 13 -18.25 -28.52 -6.04
C LEU A 13 -18.40 -30.01 -5.75
N GLU A 14 -17.35 -30.77 -5.96
CA GLU A 14 -17.36 -32.23 -5.70
C GLU A 14 -17.57 -32.56 -4.21
N THR A 15 -16.93 -31.77 -3.33
CA THR A 15 -17.05 -31.94 -1.89
C THR A 15 -18.48 -31.70 -1.43
N MET A 16 -19.13 -30.62 -1.90
CA MET A 16 -20.54 -30.34 -1.59
C MET A 16 -21.47 -31.52 -2.02
N LYS A 17 -21.29 -32.04 -3.23
CA LYS A 17 -22.06 -33.21 -3.72
C LYS A 17 -21.83 -34.43 -2.85
N LYS A 18 -20.58 -34.75 -2.50
CA LYS A 18 -20.23 -35.86 -1.62
C LYS A 18 -20.78 -35.74 -0.20
N SER A 19 -20.93 -34.50 0.27
CA SER A 19 -21.47 -34.19 1.61
C SER A 19 -23.00 -34.23 1.66
N GLY A 20 -23.69 -34.62 0.57
CA GLY A 20 -25.14 -34.79 0.54
C GLY A 20 -25.93 -33.53 0.18
N ALA A 21 -25.33 -32.55 -0.46
CA ALA A 21 -26.08 -31.43 -1.00
C ALA A 21 -27.03 -31.92 -2.12
N ASP A 22 -28.31 -31.54 -2.05
CA ASP A 22 -29.34 -31.92 -3.04
C ASP A 22 -28.98 -31.38 -4.43
N GLN A 23 -28.39 -30.15 -4.48
CA GLN A 23 -27.91 -29.55 -5.70
C GLN A 23 -26.62 -28.74 -5.41
N ALA A 24 -25.69 -28.84 -6.34
CA ALA A 24 -24.48 -28.02 -6.32
C ALA A 24 -24.01 -27.77 -7.77
N TRP A 25 -23.69 -26.52 -8.08
CA TRP A 25 -23.20 -26.12 -9.41
C TRP A 25 -22.24 -24.91 -9.29
N LEU A 26 -21.45 -24.70 -10.34
CA LEU A 26 -20.65 -23.50 -10.50
C LEU A 26 -21.48 -22.46 -11.25
N GLN A 27 -21.47 -21.21 -10.75
CA GLN A 27 -22.11 -20.09 -11.42
C GLN A 27 -21.01 -19.15 -11.96
N GLU A 28 -21.04 -18.91 -13.26
CA GLU A 28 -20.12 -17.96 -13.88
C GLU A 28 -20.44 -16.53 -13.46
N CYS A 29 -19.40 -15.77 -13.15
CA CYS A 29 -19.50 -14.34 -12.87
C CYS A 29 -18.26 -13.61 -13.38
N LEU A 30 -18.45 -12.36 -13.84
CA LEU A 30 -17.35 -11.49 -14.23
C LEU A 30 -16.77 -10.80 -13.02
N VAL A 31 -15.45 -10.90 -12.85
CA VAL A 31 -14.71 -10.26 -11.78
C VAL A 31 -13.54 -9.44 -12.35
N PRO A 32 -13.16 -8.32 -11.71
CA PRO A 32 -11.96 -7.60 -12.11
C PRO A 32 -10.73 -8.50 -12.02
N HIS A 33 -9.97 -8.59 -13.10
CA HIS A 33 -8.74 -9.36 -13.14
C HIS A 33 -7.53 -8.46 -12.92
N TRP A 34 -6.92 -8.57 -11.74
CA TRP A 34 -5.70 -7.85 -11.38
C TRP A 34 -4.54 -8.82 -11.17
N ILE A 35 -3.38 -8.49 -11.76
CA ILE A 35 -2.15 -9.27 -11.65
C ILE A 35 -1.10 -8.42 -10.94
N ARG A 36 -0.40 -9.02 -9.96
CA ARG A 36 0.70 -8.34 -9.24
C ARG A 36 1.89 -8.03 -10.15
N GLY A 37 2.21 -8.92 -11.10
CA GLY A 37 3.18 -8.69 -12.17
C GLY A 37 4.66 -8.81 -11.78
N GLY A 38 4.99 -9.22 -10.56
CA GLY A 38 6.38 -9.45 -10.14
C GLY A 38 6.68 -8.92 -8.74
N VAL A 39 7.99 -8.80 -8.43
CA VAL A 39 8.46 -8.30 -7.15
C VAL A 39 8.36 -6.78 -7.11
N ASP A 40 7.79 -6.26 -6.06
CA ASP A 40 7.75 -4.82 -5.77
C ASP A 40 9.06 -4.39 -5.10
N PHE A 41 9.49 -3.16 -5.36
CA PHE A 41 10.74 -2.60 -4.83
C PHE A 41 10.51 -1.19 -4.32
N ALA A 42 11.13 -0.86 -3.18
CA ALA A 42 11.27 0.54 -2.75
C ALA A 42 12.62 0.76 -2.05
N GLN A 43 13.11 1.99 -2.18
CA GLN A 43 14.34 2.44 -1.54
C GLN A 43 14.18 3.88 -1.10
N ALA A 44 14.48 4.13 0.17
CA ALA A 44 14.58 5.48 0.70
C ALA A 44 16.00 6.03 0.47
N ASN A 45 16.09 7.25 -0.03
CA ASN A 45 17.32 8.01 -0.19
C ASN A 45 17.24 9.24 0.73
N TYR A 46 18.24 9.41 1.56
CA TYR A 46 18.30 10.45 2.59
C TYR A 46 19.73 10.89 2.85
N THR A 47 19.91 11.93 3.63
CA THR A 47 21.24 12.42 4.02
C THR A 47 21.40 12.43 5.53
N VAL A 48 22.63 12.21 5.99
CA VAL A 48 22.99 12.32 7.40
C VAL A 48 24.18 13.26 7.56
N PRO A 49 24.28 14.02 8.67
CA PRO A 49 25.47 14.81 8.96
C PRO A 49 26.70 13.91 9.10
N ALA A 50 27.81 14.32 8.53
CA ALA A 50 29.10 13.66 8.78
C ALA A 50 29.55 13.92 10.23
N ALA A 51 30.11 12.91 10.89
CA ALA A 51 30.54 12.99 12.30
C ALA A 51 31.62 14.07 12.56
N VAL A 52 32.45 14.36 11.56
CA VAL A 52 33.63 15.25 11.71
C VAL A 52 33.55 16.50 10.85
N THR A 53 32.72 16.48 9.80
CA THR A 53 32.55 17.61 8.89
C THR A 53 31.07 18.02 8.84
N LYS A 54 30.79 19.29 8.55
CA LYS A 54 29.39 19.77 8.37
C LYS A 54 28.76 19.26 7.06
N ASN A 55 29.42 18.38 6.31
CA ASN A 55 28.93 17.86 5.05
C ASN A 55 27.82 16.82 5.28
N MET A 56 26.82 16.80 4.41
CA MET A 56 25.78 15.79 4.42
C MET A 56 26.23 14.57 3.61
N ILE A 57 26.13 13.40 4.20
CA ILE A 57 26.48 12.13 3.55
C ILE A 57 25.19 11.48 3.02
N PRO A 58 25.12 11.19 1.71
CA PRO A 58 24.00 10.45 1.16
C PRO A 58 23.98 9.01 1.66
N LYS A 59 22.79 8.52 1.99
CA LYS A 59 22.51 7.17 2.44
C LYS A 59 21.29 6.64 1.71
N ASN A 60 21.19 5.33 1.62
CA ASN A 60 20.00 4.66 1.14
C ASN A 60 19.62 3.51 2.06
N LYS A 61 18.33 3.14 2.05
CA LYS A 61 17.79 2.01 2.79
C LYS A 61 16.70 1.34 1.95
N PRO A 62 16.80 0.04 1.66
CA PRO A 62 15.69 -0.71 1.10
C PRO A 62 14.51 -0.70 2.08
N LEU A 63 13.29 -0.67 1.53
CA LEU A 63 12.03 -0.70 2.27
C LEU A 63 11.23 -1.91 1.83
N ASP A 64 10.73 -2.68 2.78
CA ASP A 64 9.85 -3.81 2.50
C ASP A 64 8.44 -3.30 2.17
N ILE A 65 8.08 -3.41 0.90
CA ILE A 65 6.77 -3.02 0.40
C ILE A 65 6.10 -4.14 -0.38
N VAL A 66 4.76 -4.11 -0.41
CA VAL A 66 3.95 -4.93 -1.31
C VAL A 66 2.85 -4.07 -1.91
N ALA A 67 2.70 -4.08 -3.24
CA ALA A 67 1.67 -3.33 -3.93
C ALA A 67 0.27 -3.66 -3.38
N LEU A 68 -0.58 -2.66 -3.23
CA LEU A 68 -1.98 -2.88 -2.89
C LEU A 68 -2.69 -3.59 -4.05
N GLY A 69 -3.58 -4.51 -3.73
CA GLY A 69 -4.45 -5.15 -4.72
C GLY A 69 -5.24 -4.10 -5.50
N ASN A 70 -5.45 -4.31 -6.78
CA ASN A 70 -6.06 -3.38 -7.73
C ASN A 70 -5.26 -2.09 -7.99
N SER A 71 -4.09 -1.89 -7.35
CA SER A 71 -3.28 -0.71 -7.63
C SER A 71 -2.66 -0.77 -9.03
N MET A 72 -2.57 0.42 -9.65
CA MET A 72 -1.80 0.60 -10.89
C MET A 72 -0.30 0.41 -10.59
N GLY A 73 0.42 -0.21 -11.52
CA GLY A 73 1.88 -0.26 -11.48
C GLY A 73 2.50 1.11 -11.75
N SER A 74 3.72 1.29 -11.29
CA SER A 74 4.48 2.54 -11.43
C SER A 74 5.15 2.73 -12.80
N GLY A 75 4.91 1.79 -13.72
CA GLY A 75 5.58 1.77 -15.02
C GLY A 75 7.00 1.19 -14.97
N PRO A 76 7.65 1.03 -16.14
CA PRO A 76 8.94 0.33 -16.23
C PRO A 76 10.08 1.03 -15.49
N LYS A 77 10.04 2.36 -15.38
CA LYS A 77 11.06 3.16 -14.68
C LYS A 77 10.78 3.32 -13.18
N GLY A 78 9.59 2.93 -12.72
CA GLY A 78 9.14 3.27 -11.36
C GLY A 78 8.85 4.76 -11.19
N ILE A 79 8.67 5.17 -9.94
CA ILE A 79 8.52 6.57 -9.53
C ILE A 79 9.57 6.92 -8.47
N SER A 80 9.99 8.18 -8.42
CA SER A 80 10.91 8.67 -7.40
C SER A 80 10.51 10.11 -7.02
N ALA A 81 10.24 10.34 -5.73
CA ALA A 81 9.81 11.65 -5.25
C ALA A 81 10.05 11.84 -3.76
N PRO A 82 10.07 13.09 -3.28
CA PRO A 82 10.00 13.38 -1.86
C PRO A 82 8.74 12.79 -1.22
N VAL A 83 8.87 12.38 0.03
CA VAL A 83 7.75 11.80 0.80
C VAL A 83 7.07 12.88 1.64
N LEU A 84 5.74 12.90 1.60
CA LEU A 84 4.90 13.67 2.51
C LEU A 84 4.21 12.72 3.49
N LEU A 85 4.56 12.81 4.77
CA LEU A 85 3.92 12.05 5.84
C LEU A 85 2.63 12.72 6.28
N VAL A 86 1.57 11.93 6.39
CA VAL A 86 0.29 12.30 6.98
C VAL A 86 -0.24 11.15 7.86
N ASN A 87 -0.84 11.51 9.00
CA ASN A 87 -1.40 10.53 9.94
C ASN A 87 -2.92 10.37 9.79
N SER A 88 -3.57 11.27 9.05
CA SER A 88 -5.02 11.23 8.81
C SER A 88 -5.39 11.85 7.48
N PHE A 89 -6.66 11.68 7.07
CA PHE A 89 -7.19 12.39 5.92
C PHE A 89 -7.35 13.90 6.17
N ASP A 90 -7.63 14.29 7.42
CA ASP A 90 -7.70 15.71 7.78
C ASP A 90 -6.31 16.37 7.68
N GLU A 91 -5.26 15.63 8.06
CA GLU A 91 -3.89 16.11 7.87
C GLU A 91 -3.50 16.20 6.40
N LEU A 92 -3.95 15.26 5.56
CA LEU A 92 -3.78 15.35 4.12
C LEU A 92 -4.46 16.62 3.55
N GLU A 93 -5.70 16.89 3.97
CA GLU A 93 -6.44 18.07 3.54
C GLU A 93 -5.75 19.36 3.98
N ALA A 94 -5.27 19.42 5.23
CA ALA A 94 -4.52 20.56 5.74
C ALA A 94 -3.19 20.82 4.99
N LYS A 95 -2.58 19.75 4.45
CA LYS A 95 -1.31 19.81 3.70
C LYS A 95 -1.50 19.72 2.18
N LYS A 96 -2.71 19.87 1.65
CA LYS A 96 -3.04 19.67 0.23
C LYS A 96 -2.10 20.37 -0.75
N ASP A 97 -1.71 21.60 -0.45
CA ASP A 97 -0.81 22.41 -1.30
C ASP A 97 0.63 21.86 -1.36
N GLN A 98 0.99 20.96 -0.46
CA GLN A 98 2.30 20.31 -0.41
C GLN A 98 2.32 18.94 -1.11
N VAL A 99 1.18 18.39 -1.56
CA VAL A 99 1.04 17.01 -2.05
C VAL A 99 1.56 16.83 -3.47
N LYS A 100 1.40 17.85 -4.32
CA LYS A 100 1.71 17.76 -5.75
C LYS A 100 3.12 17.25 -6.02
N GLY A 101 3.22 16.20 -6.82
CA GLY A 101 4.50 15.59 -7.24
C GLY A 101 5.18 14.76 -6.16
N LYS A 102 4.56 14.50 -5.01
CA LYS A 102 5.13 13.71 -3.91
C LYS A 102 4.53 12.31 -3.83
N ILE A 103 5.21 11.44 -3.09
CA ILE A 103 4.67 10.19 -2.57
C ILE A 103 4.06 10.50 -1.20
N VAL A 104 2.77 10.23 -1.03
CA VAL A 104 2.09 10.41 0.26
C VAL A 104 2.27 9.14 1.09
N PHE A 105 2.81 9.29 2.28
CA PHE A 105 2.92 8.21 3.26
C PHE A 105 1.85 8.37 4.34
N TYR A 106 0.81 7.52 4.29
CA TYR A 106 -0.19 7.40 5.34
C TYR A 106 0.37 6.56 6.50
N ASN A 107 0.76 7.24 7.58
CA ASN A 107 1.31 6.61 8.78
C ASN A 107 0.26 6.44 9.88
N TYR A 108 -1.00 6.22 9.52
CA TYR A 108 -2.07 5.98 10.48
C TYR A 108 -1.77 4.70 11.28
N ARG A 109 -1.66 4.85 12.61
CA ARG A 109 -1.39 3.72 13.49
C ARG A 109 -2.68 2.95 13.76
N PHE A 110 -2.56 1.64 13.82
CA PHE A 110 -3.66 0.77 14.20
C PHE A 110 -4.11 1.12 15.63
N ASN A 111 -5.39 1.45 15.80
CA ASN A 111 -5.91 1.94 17.07
C ASN A 111 -6.31 0.75 17.96
N ASP A 112 -5.61 0.57 19.09
CA ASP A 112 -5.79 -0.51 20.05
C ASP A 112 -6.85 -0.22 21.12
N THR A 113 -7.46 0.97 21.11
CA THR A 113 -8.52 1.33 22.05
C THR A 113 -9.88 0.71 21.69
N TYR A 114 -10.03 0.20 20.48
CA TYR A 114 -11.24 -0.50 20.05
C TYR A 114 -11.35 -1.87 20.74
N VAL A 115 -12.47 -2.12 21.41
CA VAL A 115 -12.79 -3.43 21.98
C VAL A 115 -12.89 -4.51 20.90
N SER A 116 -13.46 -4.18 19.74
CA SER A 116 -13.48 -5.07 18.57
C SER A 116 -12.34 -4.76 17.62
N THR A 117 -11.45 -5.72 17.41
CA THR A 117 -10.32 -5.61 16.47
C THR A 117 -10.77 -5.29 15.05
N PHE A 118 -11.95 -5.78 14.62
CA PHE A 118 -12.49 -5.45 13.30
C PHE A 118 -12.88 -3.98 13.14
N ASN A 119 -13.24 -3.29 14.23
CA ASN A 119 -13.47 -1.85 14.18
C ASN A 119 -12.16 -1.10 13.94
N ALA A 120 -11.09 -1.46 14.64
CA ALA A 120 -9.75 -0.91 14.41
C ALA A 120 -9.26 -1.19 12.98
N TYR A 121 -9.50 -2.41 12.48
CA TYR A 121 -9.14 -2.79 11.11
C TYR A 121 -9.90 -1.98 10.05
N ARG A 122 -11.21 -1.77 10.26
CA ARG A 122 -12.05 -0.94 9.37
C ARG A 122 -11.59 0.50 9.36
N ASP A 123 -11.29 1.03 10.53
CA ASP A 123 -10.80 2.40 10.72
C ASP A 123 -9.46 2.62 9.98
N ALA A 124 -8.47 1.81 10.23
CA ALA A 124 -7.19 1.88 9.52
C ALA A 124 -7.31 1.52 8.02
N GLY A 125 -8.25 0.63 7.65
CA GLY A 125 -8.46 0.14 6.29
C GLY A 125 -8.86 1.20 5.28
N GLN A 126 -9.45 2.33 5.72
CA GLN A 126 -9.82 3.43 4.85
C GLN A 126 -8.61 4.05 4.13
N TYR A 127 -7.44 4.12 4.78
CA TYR A 127 -6.22 4.67 4.17
C TYR A 127 -5.71 3.81 3.03
N ARG A 128 -5.87 2.49 3.12
CA ARG A 128 -5.58 1.55 2.06
C ARG A 128 -6.63 1.62 0.93
N GLY A 129 -7.91 1.64 1.30
CA GLY A 129 -9.01 1.60 0.35
C GLY A 129 -9.18 2.88 -0.46
N GLN A 130 -9.11 4.06 0.18
CA GLN A 130 -9.41 5.36 -0.39
C GLN A 130 -8.19 6.27 -0.52
N GLY A 131 -7.13 6.01 0.25
CA GLY A 131 -5.94 6.85 0.34
C GLY A 131 -5.34 7.23 -1.01
N PRO A 132 -5.16 6.27 -1.95
CA PRO A 132 -4.59 6.58 -3.26
C PRO A 132 -5.40 7.63 -4.04
N SER A 133 -6.73 7.53 -4.08
CA SER A 133 -7.57 8.49 -4.76
C SER A 133 -7.58 9.86 -4.08
N ARG A 134 -7.63 9.88 -2.73
CA ARG A 134 -7.58 11.14 -1.97
C ARG A 134 -6.25 11.88 -2.15
N ALA A 135 -5.13 11.15 -2.21
CA ALA A 135 -3.83 11.75 -2.49
C ALA A 135 -3.71 12.22 -3.95
N ALA A 136 -4.21 11.41 -4.90
CA ALA A 136 -4.22 11.76 -6.33
C ALA A 136 -5.03 13.03 -6.63
N LYS A 137 -6.11 13.29 -5.88
CA LYS A 137 -6.90 14.54 -5.94
C LYS A 137 -6.03 15.79 -5.86
N TYR A 138 -4.96 15.73 -5.08
CA TYR A 138 -4.02 16.84 -4.86
C TYR A 138 -2.71 16.70 -5.64
N GLY A 139 -2.65 15.76 -6.60
CA GLY A 139 -1.51 15.58 -7.49
C GLY A 139 -0.36 14.76 -6.92
N ALA A 140 -0.60 13.90 -5.93
CA ALA A 140 0.37 12.87 -5.54
C ALA A 140 0.68 11.95 -6.72
N ILE A 141 1.92 11.43 -6.78
CA ILE A 141 2.35 10.50 -7.84
C ILE A 141 2.45 9.06 -7.34
N GLY A 142 2.29 8.82 -6.06
CA GLY A 142 2.27 7.51 -5.43
C GLY A 142 1.84 7.56 -3.98
N VAL A 143 1.53 6.40 -3.42
CA VAL A 143 1.10 6.25 -2.03
C VAL A 143 1.80 5.08 -1.36
N ILE A 144 2.22 5.29 -0.13
CA ILE A 144 2.66 4.25 0.80
C ILE A 144 1.71 4.25 1.99
N VAL A 145 1.26 3.07 2.41
CA VAL A 145 0.33 2.92 3.55
C VAL A 145 0.98 2.03 4.60
N ARG A 146 1.03 2.51 5.84
CA ARG A 146 1.45 1.70 6.99
C ARG A 146 0.61 0.43 7.09
N SER A 147 1.23 -0.70 7.34
CA SER A 147 0.55 -1.99 7.55
C SER A 147 -0.43 -1.93 8.71
N LEU A 148 -1.61 -2.55 8.50
CA LEU A 148 -2.76 -2.56 9.43
C LEU A 148 -2.61 -3.69 10.45
N SER A 149 -1.66 -3.55 11.36
CA SER A 149 -1.32 -4.59 12.32
C SER A 149 -0.60 -4.00 13.54
N HIS A 150 -0.56 -4.75 14.64
CA HIS A 150 0.33 -4.56 15.78
C HIS A 150 1.53 -5.52 15.78
N ALA A 151 1.68 -6.34 14.73
CA ALA A 151 2.82 -7.24 14.62
C ALA A 151 4.15 -6.48 14.69
N VAL A 152 5.10 -6.99 15.48
CA VAL A 152 6.44 -6.38 15.62
C VAL A 152 7.37 -6.97 14.56
N ASP A 153 6.91 -7.01 13.32
CA ASP A 153 7.67 -7.51 12.17
C ASP A 153 7.79 -6.46 11.06
N ASN A 154 8.35 -6.85 9.93
CA ASN A 154 8.46 -5.99 8.76
C ASN A 154 7.73 -6.55 7.53
N ASN A 155 6.77 -7.46 7.74
CA ASN A 155 5.97 -8.03 6.66
C ASN A 155 4.88 -7.04 6.23
N PRO A 156 4.87 -6.55 4.98
CA PRO A 156 3.84 -5.62 4.54
C PRO A 156 2.46 -6.27 4.53
N HIS A 157 1.50 -5.68 5.23
CA HIS A 157 0.12 -6.13 5.27
C HIS A 157 -0.70 -5.47 4.15
N THR A 158 -0.76 -6.11 3.00
CA THR A 158 -1.46 -5.61 1.82
C THR A 158 -2.97 -5.89 1.86
N GLY A 159 -3.68 -5.37 0.88
CA GLY A 159 -5.11 -5.56 0.61
C GLY A 159 -5.52 -4.70 -0.58
N ALA A 160 -6.80 -4.65 -0.91
CA ALA A 160 -7.26 -3.95 -2.10
C ALA A 160 -7.41 -2.45 -1.90
N THR A 161 -7.05 -1.67 -2.93
CA THR A 161 -7.46 -0.28 -3.09
C THR A 161 -8.67 -0.18 -4.02
N ARG A 162 -9.44 0.90 -3.88
CA ARG A 162 -10.54 1.28 -4.77
C ARG A 162 -10.25 2.68 -5.29
N TYR A 163 -10.07 2.78 -6.59
CA TYR A 163 -9.89 4.08 -7.22
C TYR A 163 -11.23 4.76 -7.46
N ASP A 164 -11.28 6.03 -7.14
CA ASP A 164 -12.34 6.93 -7.59
C ASP A 164 -12.05 7.34 -9.03
N SER A 165 -13.04 7.20 -9.92
CA SER A 165 -12.92 7.52 -11.33
C SER A 165 -12.71 9.02 -11.60
N ALA A 166 -13.00 9.87 -10.62
CA ALA A 166 -12.81 11.33 -10.72
C ALA A 166 -11.32 11.74 -10.68
N PHE A 167 -10.41 10.84 -10.24
CA PHE A 167 -9.01 11.16 -10.03
C PHE A 167 -8.09 10.18 -10.75
N PRO A 168 -6.84 10.60 -11.08
CA PRO A 168 -5.85 9.71 -11.68
C PRO A 168 -5.58 8.48 -10.81
N LYS A 169 -5.42 7.32 -11.44
CA LYS A 169 -4.92 6.13 -10.75
C LYS A 169 -3.41 6.28 -10.55
N ILE A 170 -2.94 6.12 -9.33
CA ILE A 170 -1.52 6.21 -8.97
C ILE A 170 -1.05 4.93 -8.28
N PRO A 171 0.25 4.57 -8.38
CA PRO A 171 0.81 3.42 -7.68
C PRO A 171 0.61 3.52 -6.17
N ALA A 172 0.28 2.39 -5.54
CA ALA A 172 0.09 2.33 -4.11
C ALA A 172 0.60 1.01 -3.53
N ALA A 173 1.30 1.09 -2.39
CA ALA A 173 1.88 -0.06 -1.70
C ALA A 173 1.69 0.02 -0.19
N ALA A 174 1.61 -1.14 0.47
CA ALA A 174 1.77 -1.25 1.91
C ALA A 174 3.26 -1.35 2.26
N ILE A 175 3.66 -0.80 3.41
CA ILE A 175 5.02 -0.87 3.96
C ILE A 175 5.01 -1.66 5.28
N GLY A 176 6.06 -2.44 5.55
CA GLY A 176 6.26 -3.13 6.81
C GLY A 176 6.35 -2.18 8.01
N LEU A 177 5.97 -2.64 9.20
CA LEU A 177 5.84 -1.75 10.37
C LEU A 177 7.17 -1.16 10.83
N ARG A 178 8.25 -1.95 10.83
CA ARG A 178 9.59 -1.45 11.19
C ARG A 178 10.09 -0.38 10.22
N ASP A 179 9.85 -0.57 8.93
CA ASP A 179 10.22 0.40 7.91
C ASP A 179 9.31 1.63 7.96
N ALA A 180 8.04 1.47 8.30
CA ALA A 180 7.13 2.59 8.51
C ALA A 180 7.56 3.47 9.69
N ASP A 181 7.96 2.85 10.82
CA ASP A 181 8.49 3.58 11.98
C ASP A 181 9.79 4.29 11.64
N TRP A 182 10.74 3.59 11.02
CA TRP A 182 12.00 4.18 10.58
C TRP A 182 11.78 5.36 9.61
N LEU A 183 10.91 5.19 8.60
CA LEU A 183 10.62 6.23 7.62
C LEU A 183 9.99 7.46 8.29
N SER A 184 9.06 7.25 9.22
CA SER A 184 8.43 8.30 10.00
C SER A 184 9.45 9.10 10.82
N GLU A 185 10.36 8.42 11.52
CA GLU A 185 11.43 9.05 12.29
C GLU A 185 12.43 9.78 11.40
N GLN A 186 12.79 9.21 10.26
CA GLN A 186 13.73 9.83 9.33
C GLN A 186 13.16 11.11 8.73
N LEU A 187 11.86 11.14 8.39
CA LEU A 187 11.16 12.32 7.87
C LEU A 187 11.10 13.48 8.86
N GLN A 188 11.20 13.22 10.17
CA GLN A 188 11.31 14.26 11.20
C GLN A 188 12.72 14.87 11.27
N LYS A 189 13.75 14.15 10.83
CA LYS A 189 15.15 14.57 10.91
C LYS A 189 15.62 15.23 9.64
N SER A 190 15.16 14.77 8.49
CA SER A 190 15.59 15.25 7.17
C SER A 190 14.55 14.92 6.10
N GLY A 191 14.66 15.57 4.94
CA GLY A 191 13.90 15.17 3.77
C GLY A 191 14.30 13.76 3.31
N VAL A 192 13.31 12.95 2.94
CA VAL A 192 13.50 11.62 2.36
C VAL A 192 12.88 11.58 0.98
N GLN A 193 13.63 11.09 0.01
CA GLN A 193 13.12 10.73 -1.31
C GLN A 193 12.96 9.21 -1.39
N VAL A 194 11.81 8.75 -1.84
CA VAL A 194 11.57 7.31 -2.07
C VAL A 194 11.49 7.02 -3.56
N SER A 195 12.27 6.04 -3.99
CA SER A 195 12.14 5.41 -5.30
C SER A 195 11.33 4.14 -5.12
N MET A 196 10.23 3.98 -5.88
CA MET A 196 9.32 2.84 -5.77
C MET A 196 8.98 2.28 -7.14
N LYS A 197 9.02 0.95 -7.26
CA LYS A 197 8.57 0.21 -8.44
C LYS A 197 7.55 -0.84 -8.05
N THR A 198 6.35 -0.75 -8.61
CA THR A 198 5.28 -1.73 -8.47
C THR A 198 4.83 -2.16 -9.87
N ASN A 199 4.38 -3.41 -10.00
CA ASN A 199 4.11 -4.02 -11.30
C ASN A 199 2.62 -4.37 -11.52
N GLY A 200 1.74 -3.96 -10.61
CA GLY A 200 0.32 -4.25 -10.64
C GLY A 200 -0.35 -3.84 -11.96
N LYS A 201 -1.19 -4.71 -12.50
CA LYS A 201 -1.89 -4.50 -13.76
C LYS A 201 -3.31 -5.08 -13.69
N SER A 202 -4.29 -4.27 -14.06
CA SER A 202 -5.64 -4.74 -14.36
C SER A 202 -5.72 -5.13 -15.84
N LEU A 203 -6.37 -6.25 -16.14
CA LEU A 203 -6.61 -6.78 -17.49
C LEU A 203 -8.08 -6.60 -17.85
#